data_430cf4ee3e2a7a6a70a951186cee019b
#
_entry.id   430cf4ee3e2a7a6a70a951186cee019b
#
_cell.length_a   1.000
_cell.length_b   1.000
_cell.length_c   1.000
_cell.angle_alpha   90.00
_cell.angle_beta   90.00
_cell.angle_gamma   90.00
#
_symmetry.space_group_name_H-M   'P 1'
#
loop_
_entity.id
_entity.type
_entity.pdbx_description
1 polymer ?
#
loop_
_entity_poly.entity_id
_entity_poly.type
_entity_poly.pdbx_seq_one_letter_code
_entity_poly.pdbx_strand_id
1 'polypeptide(L)'
;MNTITEEHIEKMNTVTEEHTEKMNELRIDIKNVDGMEYLSTIPNETIDLILTDPPYIISKETGMNAHYNKVKENEENNLKFVKTEEEWNIYKEECASKNKKCKKKEIIELNDSHKEKYMKYGSIYGKKYCVKTDYGDWDNEFTIEILEQFISEYYKKLKKGGTLILFFDLWKISHLKDIMEKYKFKQIRFIEWIKTNPQPLNSSLNYLTNCREIALLGVKGSKPTFHSKYDNGIYSFPLQGGKNRFHPTQKSLLLFEELIKKHSNENDVILDTFLGGGTTAIACKNTNRIFKGCEISKEYFDKVMLLI
;
A
#
# COMPACT_ATOMS: atom_id res chain seq x y z
N MET A 1 8.28 45.70 37.81
CA MET A 1 8.17 44.29 37.33
C MET A 1 6.76 44.13 36.79
N ASN A 2 6.63 44.02 35.47
CA ASN A 2 5.31 43.79 34.88
C ASN A 2 4.97 42.32 35.03
N THR A 3 4.01 42.01 35.86
CA THR A 3 3.44 40.68 36.03
C THR A 3 2.61 40.37 34.78
N ILE A 4 3.09 39.42 33.96
CA ILE A 4 2.28 38.88 32.86
C ILE A 4 1.15 38.10 33.53
N THR A 5 -0.10 38.46 33.25
CA THR A 5 -1.27 37.79 33.81
C THR A 5 -1.51 36.46 33.11
N GLU A 6 -2.08 35.49 33.83
CA GLU A 6 -2.45 34.17 33.27
C GLU A 6 -3.28 34.27 31.98
N GLU A 7 -4.16 35.27 31.91
CA GLU A 7 -4.98 35.57 30.74
C GLU A 7 -4.16 35.99 29.50
N HIS A 8 -3.00 36.63 29.69
CA HIS A 8 -2.06 36.95 28.60
C HIS A 8 -1.32 35.72 28.10
N ILE A 9 -0.98 34.80 29.01
CA ILE A 9 -0.32 33.52 28.64
C ILE A 9 -1.29 32.61 27.88
N GLU A 10 -2.56 32.57 28.33
CA GLU A 10 -3.60 31.77 27.68
C GLU A 10 -3.94 32.29 26.27
N LYS A 11 -4.03 33.61 26.09
CA LYS A 11 -4.20 34.23 24.77
C LYS A 11 -3.00 34.03 23.84
N MET A 12 -1.77 34.07 24.35
CA MET A 12 -0.58 33.77 23.56
C MET A 12 -0.52 32.31 23.14
N ASN A 13 -0.94 31.39 24.02
CA ASN A 13 -0.98 29.99 23.71
C ASN A 13 -2.04 29.66 22.65
N THR A 14 -3.25 30.24 22.75
CA THR A 14 -4.32 30.06 21.75
C THR A 14 -3.93 30.60 20.38
N VAL A 15 -3.29 31.78 20.32
CA VAL A 15 -2.79 32.36 19.05
C VAL A 15 -1.67 31.54 18.45
N THR A 16 -0.80 30.95 19.28
CA THR A 16 0.27 30.05 18.80
C THR A 16 -0.29 28.71 18.31
N GLU A 17 -1.30 28.18 18.97
CA GLU A 17 -1.98 26.94 18.54
C GLU A 17 -2.73 27.15 17.21
N GLU A 18 -3.54 28.19 17.06
CA GLU A 18 -4.21 28.54 15.81
C GLU A 18 -3.22 28.80 14.66
N HIS A 19 -2.09 29.46 14.94
CA HIS A 19 -1.05 29.69 13.94
C HIS A 19 -0.36 28.40 13.54
N THR A 20 -0.12 27.50 14.49
CA THR A 20 0.49 26.18 14.25
C THR A 20 -0.46 25.27 13.48
N GLU A 21 -1.75 25.26 13.80
CA GLU A 21 -2.77 24.51 13.05
C GLU A 21 -2.89 25.03 11.61
N LYS A 22 -2.96 26.33 11.41
CA LYS A 22 -3.01 26.95 10.08
C LYS A 22 -1.75 26.72 9.25
N MET A 23 -0.58 26.68 9.88
CA MET A 23 0.68 26.29 9.25
C MET A 23 0.69 24.81 8.89
N ASN A 24 0.09 23.93 9.70
CA ASN A 24 -0.03 22.51 9.42
C ASN A 24 -1.04 22.23 8.28
N GLU A 25 -2.16 22.94 8.24
CA GLU A 25 -3.13 22.87 7.12
C GLU A 25 -2.51 23.26 5.77
N LEU A 26 -1.60 24.24 5.76
CA LEU A 26 -0.85 24.63 4.54
C LEU A 26 0.20 23.62 4.11
N ARG A 27 0.55 22.64 4.98
CA ARG A 27 1.59 21.64 4.70
C ARG A 27 1.07 20.35 4.10
N ILE A 28 -0.22 20.06 4.24
CA ILE A 28 -0.85 18.85 3.75
C ILE A 28 -2.01 19.22 2.83
N ASP A 29 -1.81 19.04 1.53
CA ASP A 29 -2.83 19.30 0.49
C ASP A 29 -3.27 17.95 -0.10
N ILE A 30 -4.48 17.52 0.26
CA ILE A 30 -5.08 16.26 -0.25
C ILE A 30 -6.40 16.59 -0.91
N LYS A 31 -6.65 16.02 -2.09
CA LYS A 31 -7.91 16.21 -2.82
C LYS A 31 -8.55 14.87 -3.18
N ASN A 32 -9.88 14.84 -3.16
CA ASN A 32 -10.64 13.69 -3.67
C ASN A 32 -10.93 13.90 -5.15
N VAL A 33 -9.97 13.52 -5.99
CA VAL A 33 -10.04 13.65 -7.46
C VAL A 33 -9.17 12.57 -8.11
N ASP A 34 -9.33 12.40 -9.41
CA ASP A 34 -8.45 11.56 -10.23
C ASP A 34 -7.00 12.09 -10.24
N GLY A 35 -6.02 11.17 -10.32
CA GLY A 35 -4.60 11.50 -10.26
C GLY A 35 -4.12 12.36 -11.42
N MET A 36 -4.60 12.12 -12.64
CA MET A 36 -4.24 12.93 -13.81
C MET A 36 -4.87 14.32 -13.76
N GLU A 37 -6.11 14.41 -13.28
CA GLU A 37 -6.77 15.69 -13.03
C GLU A 37 -5.98 16.49 -11.98
N TYR A 38 -5.61 15.87 -10.87
CA TYR A 38 -4.79 16.52 -9.84
C TYR A 38 -3.45 17.00 -10.39
N LEU A 39 -2.73 16.17 -11.16
CA LEU A 39 -1.47 16.54 -11.78
C LEU A 39 -1.59 17.76 -12.69
N SER A 40 -2.73 17.95 -13.36
CA SER A 40 -2.97 19.12 -14.20
C SER A 40 -2.94 20.44 -13.41
N THR A 41 -3.27 20.40 -12.12
CA THR A 41 -3.28 21.58 -11.23
C THR A 41 -1.91 21.91 -10.65
N ILE A 42 -0.94 20.99 -10.71
CA ILE A 42 0.38 21.16 -10.13
C ILE A 42 1.30 21.85 -11.15
N PRO A 43 1.97 22.96 -10.82
CA PRO A 43 2.95 23.57 -11.70
C PRO A 43 4.13 22.65 -11.97
N ASN A 44 4.75 22.78 -13.15
CA ASN A 44 5.94 22.02 -13.48
C ASN A 44 7.13 22.44 -12.61
N GLU A 45 8.04 21.50 -12.36
CA GLU A 45 9.28 21.71 -11.61
C GLU A 45 9.09 22.26 -10.18
N THR A 46 8.01 21.80 -9.50
CA THR A 46 7.71 22.21 -8.12
C THR A 46 7.85 21.07 -7.09
N ILE A 47 7.98 19.83 -7.55
CA ILE A 47 8.02 18.63 -6.69
C ILE A 47 9.47 18.17 -6.50
N ASP A 48 9.85 17.89 -5.26
CA ASP A 48 11.18 17.42 -4.89
C ASP A 48 11.26 15.88 -4.92
N LEU A 49 10.23 15.20 -4.41
CA LEU A 49 10.14 13.75 -4.40
C LEU A 49 8.72 13.31 -4.76
N ILE A 50 8.62 12.33 -5.64
CA ILE A 50 7.39 11.56 -5.86
C ILE A 50 7.61 10.19 -5.23
N LEU A 51 6.76 9.83 -4.26
CA LEU A 51 6.76 8.52 -3.61
C LEU A 51 5.35 7.97 -3.69
N THR A 52 5.14 6.95 -4.52
CA THR A 52 3.79 6.51 -4.88
C THR A 52 3.70 5.02 -5.16
N ASP A 53 2.50 4.47 -5.02
CA ASP A 53 2.18 3.06 -5.17
C ASP A 53 0.88 2.90 -6.00
N PRO A 54 0.97 3.01 -7.33
CA PRO A 54 -0.18 2.87 -8.20
C PRO A 54 -0.74 1.44 -8.19
N PRO A 55 -1.99 1.23 -8.67
CA PRO A 55 -2.53 -0.10 -8.86
C PRO A 55 -1.57 -1.00 -9.65
N TYR A 56 -1.36 -2.22 -9.16
CA TYR A 56 -0.53 -3.19 -9.87
C TYR A 56 -1.36 -3.78 -11.02
N ILE A 57 -0.79 -3.79 -12.22
CA ILE A 57 -1.41 -4.40 -13.39
C ILE A 57 -1.28 -5.92 -13.24
N ILE A 58 -1.96 -6.49 -12.24
CA ILE A 58 -1.93 -7.92 -11.95
C ILE A 58 -2.84 -8.62 -12.96
N SER A 59 -2.41 -9.78 -13.48
CA SER A 59 -3.34 -10.69 -14.15
C SER A 59 -4.45 -11.07 -13.17
N LYS A 60 -5.70 -10.91 -13.57
CA LYS A 60 -6.93 -10.96 -12.74
C LYS A 60 -7.17 -12.29 -11.98
N GLU A 61 -6.35 -13.30 -12.16
CA GLU A 61 -6.52 -14.61 -11.55
C GLU A 61 -5.58 -14.82 -10.36
N THR A 62 -5.92 -14.26 -9.19
CA THR A 62 -5.36 -14.80 -7.95
C THR A 62 -6.12 -16.09 -7.58
N GLY A 63 -5.45 -17.10 -7.03
CA GLY A 63 -6.11 -18.34 -6.62
C GLY A 63 -7.28 -18.13 -5.65
N MET A 64 -7.27 -17.04 -4.85
CA MET A 64 -8.36 -16.66 -3.95
C MET A 64 -9.56 -16.12 -4.72
N ASN A 65 -9.37 -15.28 -5.73
CA ASN A 65 -10.45 -14.77 -6.57
C ASN A 65 -11.06 -15.87 -7.43
N ALA A 66 -10.25 -16.76 -7.98
CA ALA A 66 -10.73 -17.94 -8.71
C ALA A 66 -11.60 -18.83 -7.80
N HIS A 67 -11.20 -19.04 -6.55
CA HIS A 67 -12.00 -19.78 -5.57
C HIS A 67 -13.29 -19.06 -5.23
N TYR A 68 -13.26 -17.75 -4.97
CA TYR A 68 -14.44 -16.93 -4.69
C TYR A 68 -15.42 -16.97 -5.88
N ASN A 69 -14.94 -16.75 -7.11
CA ASN A 69 -15.76 -16.76 -8.31
C ASN A 69 -16.43 -18.13 -8.53
N LYS A 70 -15.69 -19.23 -8.30
CA LYS A 70 -16.24 -20.58 -8.38
C LYS A 70 -17.32 -20.84 -7.34
N VAL A 71 -17.16 -20.35 -6.11
CA VAL A 71 -18.18 -20.46 -5.07
C VAL A 71 -19.43 -19.65 -5.46
N LYS A 72 -19.25 -18.43 -5.97
CA LYS A 72 -20.34 -17.57 -6.41
C LYS A 72 -21.10 -18.16 -7.60
N GLU A 73 -20.39 -18.65 -8.61
CA GLU A 73 -20.98 -19.33 -9.77
C GLU A 73 -21.79 -20.57 -9.36
N ASN A 74 -21.26 -21.34 -8.41
CA ASN A 74 -21.97 -22.51 -7.87
C ASN A 74 -23.22 -22.11 -7.07
N GLU A 75 -23.19 -21.01 -6.31
CA GLU A 75 -24.36 -20.46 -5.61
C GLU A 75 -25.43 -19.97 -6.61
N GLU A 76 -25.03 -19.26 -7.66
CA GLU A 76 -25.93 -18.76 -8.72
C GLU A 76 -26.58 -19.90 -9.54
N ASN A 77 -25.81 -20.96 -9.80
CA ASN A 77 -26.27 -22.15 -10.52
C ASN A 77 -26.96 -23.20 -9.60
N ASN A 78 -27.24 -22.86 -8.32
CA ASN A 78 -27.77 -23.78 -7.31
C ASN A 78 -26.96 -25.09 -7.13
N LEU A 79 -25.68 -25.07 -7.45
CA LEU A 79 -24.79 -26.19 -7.21
C LEU A 79 -24.41 -26.25 -5.73
N LYS A 80 -24.54 -27.44 -5.12
CA LYS A 80 -24.36 -27.57 -3.65
C LYS A 80 -22.91 -27.45 -3.19
N PHE A 81 -21.93 -27.86 -4.01
CA PHE A 81 -20.56 -28.10 -3.53
C PHE A 81 -19.48 -27.60 -4.50
N VAL A 82 -18.42 -27.03 -3.91
CA VAL A 82 -17.20 -26.59 -4.57
C VAL A 82 -16.11 -27.67 -4.50
N LYS A 83 -16.19 -28.55 -3.48
CA LYS A 83 -15.26 -29.65 -3.21
C LYS A 83 -15.91 -31.00 -3.42
N THR A 84 -15.09 -32.02 -3.71
CA THR A 84 -15.54 -33.40 -3.90
C THR A 84 -15.41 -34.23 -2.62
N GLU A 85 -16.05 -35.39 -2.59
CA GLU A 85 -15.93 -36.34 -1.47
C GLU A 85 -14.48 -36.86 -1.34
N GLU A 86 -13.78 -37.06 -2.45
CA GLU A 86 -12.37 -37.47 -2.42
C GLU A 86 -11.51 -36.40 -1.75
N GLU A 87 -11.68 -35.13 -2.11
CA GLU A 87 -10.97 -34.00 -1.50
C GLU A 87 -11.26 -33.91 0.01
N TRP A 88 -12.50 -34.15 0.42
CA TRP A 88 -12.85 -34.21 1.84
C TRP A 88 -12.14 -35.36 2.59
N ASN A 89 -12.05 -36.52 1.98
CA ASN A 89 -11.37 -37.66 2.59
C ASN A 89 -9.86 -37.40 2.73
N ILE A 90 -9.24 -36.84 1.72
CA ILE A 90 -7.82 -36.41 1.77
C ILE A 90 -7.64 -35.38 2.91
N TYR A 91 -8.51 -34.39 3.00
CA TYR A 91 -8.45 -33.38 4.06
C TYR A 91 -8.58 -33.98 5.47
N LYS A 92 -9.45 -34.97 5.66
CA LYS A 92 -9.58 -35.70 6.94
C LYS A 92 -8.29 -36.42 7.33
N GLU A 93 -7.67 -37.11 6.37
CA GLU A 93 -6.40 -37.81 6.59
C GLU A 93 -5.27 -36.86 6.94
N GLU A 94 -5.19 -35.74 6.26
CA GLU A 94 -4.22 -34.69 6.58
C GLU A 94 -4.43 -34.11 7.99
N CYS A 95 -5.66 -33.83 8.39
CA CYS A 95 -5.99 -33.40 9.75
C CYS A 95 -5.63 -34.43 10.80
N ALA A 96 -5.95 -35.70 10.57
CA ALA A 96 -5.59 -36.80 11.47
C ALA A 96 -4.07 -36.95 11.62
N SER A 97 -3.31 -36.81 10.54
CA SER A 97 -1.85 -36.88 10.57
C SER A 97 -1.20 -35.69 11.29
N LYS A 98 -1.78 -34.48 11.17
CA LYS A 98 -1.35 -33.28 11.89
C LYS A 98 -1.64 -33.35 13.38
N ASN A 99 -2.80 -33.89 13.76
CA ASN A 99 -3.17 -34.10 15.17
C ASN A 99 -2.20 -35.05 15.90
N LYS A 100 -1.64 -36.05 15.22
CA LYS A 100 -0.63 -36.95 15.78
C LYS A 100 0.72 -36.30 16.06
N LYS A 101 1.05 -35.19 15.40
CA LYS A 101 2.35 -34.49 15.51
C LYS A 101 2.33 -33.28 16.45
N CYS A 102 1.17 -32.76 16.87
CA CYS A 102 1.04 -31.52 17.65
C CYS A 102 0.75 -31.80 19.12
N LYS A 103 1.75 -31.61 20.00
CA LYS A 103 1.63 -31.78 21.46
C LYS A 103 0.89 -30.65 22.21
N LYS A 104 0.39 -29.59 21.58
CA LYS A 104 -0.17 -28.40 22.28
C LYS A 104 -1.24 -27.57 21.53
N LYS A 105 -1.98 -28.13 20.57
CA LYS A 105 -3.13 -27.40 19.97
C LYS A 105 -4.39 -28.22 20.14
N GLU A 106 -5.54 -27.53 20.34
CA GLU A 106 -6.86 -28.17 20.36
C GLU A 106 -7.04 -29.09 19.16
N ILE A 107 -7.29 -30.34 19.45
CA ILE A 107 -7.59 -31.35 18.42
C ILE A 107 -8.96 -30.98 17.87
N ILE A 108 -9.03 -30.60 16.60
CA ILE A 108 -10.29 -30.35 15.92
C ILE A 108 -10.92 -31.69 15.58
N GLU A 109 -11.96 -32.07 16.27
CA GLU A 109 -12.81 -33.18 15.88
C GLU A 109 -13.71 -32.75 14.71
N LEU A 110 -13.46 -33.36 13.55
CA LEU A 110 -14.24 -33.07 12.36
C LEU A 110 -15.63 -33.72 12.46
N ASN A 111 -16.67 -32.94 12.15
CA ASN A 111 -18.08 -33.37 12.18
C ASN A 111 -18.78 -33.02 10.84
N ASP A 112 -20.07 -33.42 10.73
CA ASP A 112 -20.84 -33.21 9.50
C ASP A 112 -21.01 -31.72 9.14
N SER A 113 -21.09 -30.83 10.11
CA SER A 113 -21.11 -29.37 9.85
C SER A 113 -19.80 -28.88 9.26
N HIS A 114 -18.67 -29.42 9.70
CA HIS A 114 -17.36 -29.12 9.10
C HIS A 114 -17.26 -29.66 7.68
N LYS A 115 -17.81 -30.87 7.42
CA LYS A 115 -17.88 -31.45 6.07
C LYS A 115 -18.71 -30.56 5.15
N GLU A 116 -19.92 -30.19 5.55
CA GLU A 116 -20.80 -29.34 4.75
C GLU A 116 -20.15 -28.01 4.39
N LYS A 117 -19.52 -27.35 5.39
CA LYS A 117 -18.80 -26.11 5.16
C LYS A 117 -17.61 -26.29 4.22
N TYR A 118 -16.83 -27.36 4.39
CA TYR A 118 -15.70 -27.66 3.53
C TYR A 118 -16.13 -27.95 2.09
N MET A 119 -17.16 -28.75 1.91
CA MET A 119 -17.73 -29.07 0.59
C MET A 119 -18.20 -27.81 -0.11
N LYS A 120 -18.92 -26.94 0.60
CA LYS A 120 -19.54 -25.74 0.05
C LYS A 120 -18.56 -24.59 -0.16
N TYR A 121 -17.58 -24.41 0.74
CA TYR A 121 -16.70 -23.22 0.76
C TYR A 121 -15.20 -23.54 0.69
N GLY A 122 -14.83 -24.80 0.61
CA GLY A 122 -13.41 -25.23 0.63
C GLY A 122 -12.72 -25.04 1.99
N SER A 123 -13.47 -24.75 3.05
CA SER A 123 -12.96 -24.53 4.42
C SER A 123 -13.96 -24.98 5.47
N ILE A 124 -13.47 -25.71 6.49
CA ILE A 124 -14.30 -26.12 7.66
C ILE A 124 -14.86 -24.94 8.46
N TYR A 125 -14.29 -23.75 8.28
CA TYR A 125 -14.75 -22.51 8.94
C TYR A 125 -15.82 -21.77 8.12
N GLY A 126 -16.23 -22.31 6.97
CA GLY A 126 -17.30 -21.78 6.11
C GLY A 126 -16.90 -20.54 5.32
N LYS A 127 -17.88 -19.70 5.01
CA LYS A 127 -17.74 -18.53 4.12
C LYS A 127 -16.70 -17.49 4.61
N LYS A 128 -16.29 -17.54 5.87
CA LYS A 128 -15.31 -16.62 6.47
C LYS A 128 -13.99 -16.55 5.69
N TYR A 129 -13.60 -17.62 5.01
CA TYR A 129 -12.37 -17.68 4.22
C TYR A 129 -12.61 -17.63 2.71
N CYS A 130 -13.87 -17.48 2.29
CA CYS A 130 -14.24 -17.24 0.89
C CYS A 130 -14.40 -15.72 0.71
N VAL A 131 -13.27 -15.02 0.62
CA VAL A 131 -13.24 -13.57 0.51
C VAL A 131 -12.84 -13.20 -0.92
N LYS A 132 -13.68 -12.37 -1.58
CA LYS A 132 -13.23 -11.66 -2.78
C LYS A 132 -12.18 -10.64 -2.34
N THR A 133 -10.99 -10.75 -2.88
CA THR A 133 -10.00 -9.68 -2.76
C THR A 133 -10.41 -8.59 -3.73
N ASP A 134 -11.25 -7.68 -3.28
CA ASP A 134 -11.68 -6.53 -4.06
C ASP A 134 -10.70 -5.39 -3.78
N TYR A 135 -9.90 -5.08 -4.76
CA TYR A 135 -8.99 -3.93 -4.69
C TYR A 135 -9.67 -2.65 -5.22
N GLY A 136 -10.96 -2.71 -5.57
CA GLY A 136 -11.76 -1.63 -6.14
C GLY A 136 -11.82 -1.67 -7.67
N ASP A 137 -12.84 -1.01 -8.24
CA ASP A 137 -13.07 -1.01 -9.71
C ASP A 137 -11.93 -0.31 -10.46
N TRP A 138 -11.23 0.65 -9.84
CA TRP A 138 -10.08 1.36 -10.39
C TRP A 138 -8.88 0.46 -10.73
N ASP A 139 -8.71 -0.68 -10.04
CA ASP A 139 -7.62 -1.65 -10.30
C ASP A 139 -7.83 -2.36 -11.66
N ASN A 140 -9.06 -2.41 -12.13
CA ASN A 140 -9.44 -3.11 -13.36
C ASN A 140 -9.14 -2.32 -14.63
N GLU A 141 -9.04 -1.00 -14.53
CA GLU A 141 -8.86 -0.08 -15.66
C GLU A 141 -7.43 0.44 -15.79
N PHE A 142 -6.58 0.24 -14.76
CA PHE A 142 -5.22 0.72 -14.78
C PHE A 142 -4.36 -0.12 -15.72
N THR A 143 -3.80 0.51 -16.76
CA THR A 143 -3.00 -0.15 -17.82
C THR A 143 -1.57 0.40 -17.88
N ILE A 144 -0.71 -0.25 -18.67
CA ILE A 144 0.67 0.23 -18.90
C ILE A 144 0.65 1.61 -19.58
N GLU A 145 -0.30 1.86 -20.46
CA GLU A 145 -0.44 3.14 -21.17
C GLU A 145 -0.84 4.25 -20.20
N ILE A 146 -1.71 3.97 -19.23
CA ILE A 146 -2.07 4.92 -18.17
C ILE A 146 -0.85 5.18 -17.27
N LEU A 147 -0.13 4.14 -16.85
CA LEU A 147 1.10 4.29 -16.08
C LEU A 147 2.12 5.16 -16.82
N GLU A 148 2.27 4.97 -18.13
CA GLU A 148 3.17 5.77 -18.96
C GLU A 148 2.77 7.25 -18.95
N GLN A 149 1.47 7.57 -19.02
CA GLN A 149 0.99 8.95 -18.93
C GLN A 149 1.36 9.58 -17.57
N PHE A 150 1.17 8.86 -16.46
CA PHE A 150 1.58 9.30 -15.13
C PHE A 150 3.08 9.59 -15.07
N ILE A 151 3.92 8.68 -15.57
CA ILE A 151 5.38 8.84 -15.54
C ILE A 151 5.82 10.05 -16.39
N SER A 152 5.16 10.30 -17.53
CA SER A 152 5.37 11.48 -18.33
C SER A 152 5.09 12.77 -17.55
N GLU A 153 3.94 12.83 -16.86
CA GLU A 153 3.59 13.99 -16.05
C GLU A 153 4.50 14.12 -14.82
N TYR A 154 4.82 13.03 -14.12
CA TYR A 154 5.76 13.05 -13.00
C TYR A 154 7.09 13.67 -13.39
N TYR A 155 7.63 13.31 -14.56
CA TYR A 155 8.89 13.91 -15.04
C TYR A 155 8.78 15.44 -15.20
N LYS A 156 7.62 15.95 -15.67
CA LYS A 156 7.40 17.40 -15.81
C LYS A 156 7.30 18.08 -14.44
N LYS A 157 6.58 17.45 -13.47
CA LYS A 157 6.34 18.04 -12.13
C LYS A 157 7.59 18.06 -11.26
N LEU A 158 8.46 17.06 -11.39
CA LEU A 158 9.72 17.01 -10.66
C LEU A 158 10.63 18.19 -10.99
N LYS A 159 11.26 18.76 -9.97
CA LYS A 159 12.39 19.67 -10.10
C LYS A 159 13.58 18.96 -10.73
N LYS A 160 14.55 19.70 -11.25
CA LYS A 160 15.84 19.14 -11.65
C LYS A 160 16.58 18.62 -10.41
N GLY A 161 16.96 17.36 -10.40
CA GLY A 161 17.47 16.66 -9.23
C GLY A 161 16.37 15.96 -8.41
N GLY A 162 15.09 16.21 -8.70
CA GLY A 162 13.98 15.53 -8.04
C GLY A 162 13.94 14.04 -8.34
N THR A 163 13.44 13.27 -7.40
CA THR A 163 13.45 11.80 -7.42
C THR A 163 12.03 11.25 -7.56
N LEU A 164 11.85 10.24 -8.40
CA LEU A 164 10.67 9.38 -8.45
C LEU A 164 10.99 8.06 -7.76
N ILE A 165 10.18 7.65 -6.81
CA ILE A 165 10.14 6.30 -6.23
C ILE A 165 8.74 5.75 -6.46
N LEU A 166 8.64 4.70 -7.29
CA LEU A 166 7.39 4.11 -7.69
C LEU A 166 7.40 2.62 -7.40
N PHE A 167 6.54 2.19 -6.46
CA PHE A 167 6.31 0.78 -6.18
C PHE A 167 5.53 0.13 -7.32
N PHE A 168 5.90 -1.10 -7.69
CA PHE A 168 5.23 -1.77 -8.79
C PHE A 168 5.36 -3.28 -8.70
N ASP A 169 4.59 -3.98 -9.58
CA ASP A 169 4.63 -5.43 -9.67
C ASP A 169 6.02 -5.93 -10.09
N LEU A 170 6.57 -6.85 -9.29
CA LEU A 170 7.87 -7.49 -9.54
C LEU A 170 7.97 -8.08 -10.95
N TRP A 171 6.89 -8.68 -11.45
CA TRP A 171 6.89 -9.36 -12.75
C TRP A 171 6.80 -8.40 -13.95
N LYS A 172 6.48 -7.13 -13.69
CA LYS A 172 6.36 -6.08 -14.71
C LYS A 172 7.34 -4.93 -14.53
N ILE A 173 8.29 -5.09 -13.63
CA ILE A 173 9.24 -4.02 -13.28
C ILE A 173 10.14 -3.59 -14.45
N SER A 174 10.41 -4.49 -15.40
CA SER A 174 11.15 -4.14 -16.62
C SER A 174 10.40 -3.13 -17.51
N HIS A 175 9.07 -3.27 -17.62
CA HIS A 175 8.26 -2.30 -18.36
C HIS A 175 8.31 -0.92 -17.71
N LEU A 176 8.23 -0.85 -16.37
CA LEU A 176 8.39 0.40 -15.63
C LEU A 176 9.76 1.04 -15.92
N LYS A 177 10.83 0.22 -15.90
CA LYS A 177 12.18 0.71 -16.22
C LYS A 177 12.26 1.30 -17.63
N ASP A 178 11.73 0.59 -18.63
CA ASP A 178 11.76 1.03 -20.02
C ASP A 178 10.99 2.36 -20.20
N ILE A 179 9.86 2.53 -19.55
CA ILE A 179 9.09 3.78 -19.54
C ILE A 179 9.91 4.90 -18.88
N MET A 180 10.51 4.64 -17.71
CA MET A 180 11.33 5.63 -17.03
C MET A 180 12.53 6.08 -17.91
N GLU A 181 13.18 5.15 -18.61
CA GLU A 181 14.27 5.48 -19.56
C GLU A 181 13.76 6.30 -20.75
N LYS A 182 12.60 5.98 -21.32
CA LYS A 182 11.93 6.73 -22.38
C LYS A 182 11.74 8.20 -22.00
N TYR A 183 11.32 8.46 -20.74
CA TYR A 183 11.15 9.82 -20.20
C TYR A 183 12.42 10.38 -19.56
N LYS A 184 13.59 9.79 -19.85
CA LYS A 184 14.92 10.32 -19.53
C LYS A 184 15.26 10.37 -18.03
N PHE A 185 14.57 9.60 -17.21
CA PHE A 185 15.03 9.38 -15.84
C PHE A 185 16.43 8.78 -15.83
N LYS A 186 17.26 9.21 -14.91
CA LYS A 186 18.65 8.77 -14.74
C LYS A 186 18.81 8.02 -13.43
N GLN A 187 19.92 7.33 -13.26
CA GLN A 187 20.28 6.63 -12.02
C GLN A 187 19.18 5.66 -11.56
N ILE A 188 18.52 4.96 -12.49
CA ILE A 188 17.46 4.02 -12.14
C ILE A 188 18.05 2.91 -11.28
N ARG A 189 17.46 2.68 -10.09
CA ARG A 189 17.89 1.70 -9.10
C ARG A 189 16.66 1.00 -8.48
N PHE A 190 16.91 -0.20 -7.96
CA PHE A 190 15.91 -0.93 -7.19
C PHE A 190 15.86 -0.46 -5.74
N ILE A 191 14.65 -0.43 -5.20
CA ILE A 191 14.34 -0.43 -3.79
C ILE A 191 13.60 -1.74 -3.52
N GLU A 192 14.07 -2.52 -2.54
CA GLU A 192 13.45 -3.77 -2.13
C GLU A 192 12.96 -3.64 -0.69
N TRP A 193 11.67 -3.86 -0.47
CA TRP A 193 11.10 -3.95 0.86
C TRP A 193 10.89 -5.40 1.25
N ILE A 194 11.60 -5.84 2.28
CA ILE A 194 11.45 -7.16 2.91
C ILE A 194 10.48 -7.03 4.08
N LYS A 195 9.32 -7.63 3.96
CA LYS A 195 8.31 -7.67 5.03
C LYS A 195 8.76 -8.62 6.14
N THR A 196 8.93 -8.10 7.36
CA THR A 196 9.35 -8.93 8.50
C THR A 196 8.21 -9.80 9.05
N ASN A 197 6.96 -9.51 8.69
CA ASN A 197 5.75 -10.23 9.06
C ASN A 197 4.86 -10.54 7.84
N PRO A 198 5.36 -11.26 6.81
CA PRO A 198 4.62 -11.50 5.58
C PRO A 198 3.35 -12.31 5.81
N GLN A 199 2.34 -12.11 4.97
CA GLN A 199 1.08 -12.87 4.99
C GLN A 199 1.07 -13.90 3.85
N PRO A 200 0.46 -15.09 4.03
CA PRO A 200 -0.06 -15.64 5.29
C PRO A 200 1.04 -16.15 6.22
N LEU A 201 0.92 -15.85 7.52
CA LEU A 201 1.90 -16.25 8.55
C LEU A 201 1.95 -17.75 8.82
N ASN A 202 0.88 -18.49 8.52
CA ASN A 202 0.70 -19.90 8.86
C ASN A 202 0.38 -20.75 7.62
N SER A 203 1.11 -20.60 6.55
CA SER A 203 1.01 -21.55 5.43
C SER A 203 1.49 -22.92 5.90
N SER A 204 0.56 -23.86 6.03
CA SER A 204 0.90 -25.27 6.35
C SER A 204 1.39 -26.04 5.13
N LEU A 205 1.36 -25.43 3.95
CA LEU A 205 1.88 -25.95 2.70
C LEU A 205 3.29 -25.41 2.48
N ASN A 206 4.08 -26.09 1.68
CA ASN A 206 5.45 -25.71 1.32
C ASN A 206 5.45 -24.54 0.34
N TYR A 207 4.78 -23.42 0.68
CA TYR A 207 4.80 -22.20 -0.09
C TYR A 207 5.84 -21.23 0.46
N LEU A 208 6.54 -20.60 -0.46
CA LEU A 208 7.27 -19.38 -0.16
C LEU A 208 6.26 -18.26 0.13
N THR A 209 6.38 -17.62 1.27
CA THR A 209 5.57 -16.43 1.56
C THR A 209 6.04 -15.27 0.70
N ASN A 210 5.10 -14.48 0.15
CA ASN A 210 5.42 -13.26 -0.58
C ASN A 210 5.85 -12.17 0.41
N CYS A 211 7.13 -12.15 0.75
CA CYS A 211 7.70 -11.19 1.70
C CYS A 211 8.31 -9.96 1.03
N ARG A 212 8.29 -9.86 -0.30
CA ARG A 212 8.99 -8.79 -1.03
C ARG A 212 8.03 -7.91 -1.79
N GLU A 213 8.31 -6.61 -1.72
CA GLU A 213 7.80 -5.63 -2.68
C GLU A 213 8.96 -4.81 -3.20
N ILE A 214 8.84 -4.34 -4.42
CA ILE A 214 9.90 -3.57 -5.07
C ILE A 214 9.37 -2.24 -5.59
N ALA A 215 10.28 -1.27 -5.64
CA ALA A 215 10.09 -0.03 -6.34
C ALA A 215 11.28 0.25 -7.26
N LEU A 216 11.07 1.08 -8.27
CA LEU A 216 12.16 1.73 -8.99
C LEU A 216 12.30 3.17 -8.50
N LEU A 217 13.54 3.54 -8.26
CA LEU A 217 13.96 4.92 -8.08
C LEU A 217 14.53 5.43 -9.38
N GLY A 218 14.19 6.65 -9.76
CA GLY A 218 14.81 7.36 -10.89
C GLY A 218 14.89 8.86 -10.61
N VAL A 219 15.89 9.52 -11.18
CA VAL A 219 16.20 10.93 -10.93
C VAL A 219 15.98 11.75 -12.18
N LYS A 220 15.32 12.90 -12.08
CA LYS A 220 15.25 13.90 -13.15
C LYS A 220 16.56 14.66 -13.26
N GLY A 221 17.36 14.34 -14.27
CA GLY A 221 18.65 14.99 -14.48
C GLY A 221 19.76 14.43 -13.60
N SER A 222 20.35 15.25 -12.75
CA SER A 222 21.52 14.88 -11.93
C SER A 222 21.50 15.54 -10.56
N LYS A 223 22.32 15.05 -9.65
CA LYS A 223 22.48 15.57 -8.28
C LYS A 223 21.19 15.48 -7.45
N PRO A 224 20.66 14.27 -7.19
CA PRO A 224 19.52 14.10 -6.32
C PRO A 224 19.87 14.47 -4.87
N THR A 225 18.86 14.83 -4.09
CA THR A 225 18.97 14.84 -2.63
C THR A 225 19.09 13.40 -2.15
N PHE A 226 20.14 13.08 -1.40
CA PHE A 226 20.36 11.77 -0.84
C PHE A 226 21.16 11.82 0.46
N HIS A 227 20.54 11.44 1.57
CA HIS A 227 21.08 11.53 2.93
C HIS A 227 21.57 10.17 3.47
N SER A 228 22.17 9.35 2.62
CA SER A 228 22.77 8.08 3.05
C SER A 228 24.09 7.83 2.34
N LYS A 229 24.88 6.90 2.89
CA LYS A 229 26.13 6.43 2.29
C LYS A 229 26.06 4.91 2.17
N TYR A 230 26.51 4.37 1.03
CA TYR A 230 26.60 2.93 0.79
C TYR A 230 25.26 2.18 1.03
N ASP A 231 24.15 2.84 0.69
CA ASP A 231 22.82 2.25 0.79
C ASP A 231 22.62 1.22 -0.33
N ASN A 232 22.25 0.01 0.05
CA ASN A 232 22.03 -1.07 -0.89
C ASN A 232 20.60 -1.13 -1.45
N GLY A 233 19.72 -0.25 -0.99
CA GLY A 233 18.32 -0.18 -1.40
C GLY A 233 17.44 -1.30 -0.84
N ILE A 234 17.90 -2.03 0.18
CA ILE A 234 17.15 -3.13 0.82
C ILE A 234 16.69 -2.66 2.21
N TYR A 235 15.38 -2.71 2.43
CA TYR A 235 14.73 -2.24 3.65
C TYR A 235 13.90 -3.35 4.29
N SER A 236 14.06 -3.58 5.59
CA SER A 236 13.32 -4.61 6.34
C SER A 236 12.39 -3.96 7.34
N PHE A 237 11.10 -3.90 7.02
CA PHE A 237 10.06 -3.31 7.87
C PHE A 237 8.81 -4.20 7.90
N PRO A 238 8.03 -4.18 9.00
CA PRO A 238 6.77 -4.90 9.07
C PRO A 238 5.72 -4.27 8.16
N LEU A 239 4.74 -5.08 7.74
CA LEU A 239 3.48 -4.58 7.23
C LEU A 239 2.80 -3.70 8.28
N GLN A 240 2.14 -2.64 7.85
CA GLN A 240 1.30 -1.85 8.73
C GLN A 240 0.23 -2.76 9.36
N GLY A 241 0.14 -2.73 10.68
CA GLY A 241 -0.82 -3.52 11.46
C GLY A 241 -1.69 -2.64 12.36
N GLY A 242 -2.62 -3.28 13.08
CA GLY A 242 -3.44 -2.63 14.10
C GLY A 242 -4.69 -1.93 13.55
N LYS A 243 -5.33 -1.11 14.41
CA LYS A 243 -6.61 -0.45 14.12
C LYS A 243 -6.54 0.59 13.00
N ASN A 244 -5.34 1.12 12.72
CA ASN A 244 -5.11 2.14 11.69
C ASN A 244 -4.86 1.54 10.30
N ARG A 245 -4.95 0.21 10.16
CA ARG A 245 -4.91 -0.45 8.86
C ARG A 245 -6.33 -0.61 8.34
N PHE A 246 -6.73 0.22 7.42
CA PHE A 246 -8.05 0.16 6.77
C PHE A 246 -7.95 -0.05 5.25
N HIS A 247 -6.76 0.12 4.67
CA HIS A 247 -6.53 -0.16 3.26
C HIS A 247 -5.84 -1.53 3.10
N PRO A 248 -6.28 -2.39 2.18
CA PRO A 248 -5.77 -3.76 2.03
C PRO A 248 -4.28 -3.82 1.68
N THR A 249 -3.79 -2.89 0.88
CA THR A 249 -2.40 -2.79 0.41
C THR A 249 -1.59 -1.71 1.12
N GLN A 250 -2.05 -1.21 2.27
CA GLN A 250 -1.38 -0.13 3.00
C GLN A 250 0.10 -0.45 3.26
N LYS A 251 0.98 0.47 2.85
CA LYS A 251 2.43 0.35 2.99
C LYS A 251 2.89 0.58 4.44
N SER A 252 4.12 0.19 4.73
CA SER A 252 4.75 0.43 6.04
C SER A 252 5.07 1.91 6.23
N LEU A 253 4.53 2.52 7.29
CA LEU A 253 4.82 3.92 7.63
C LEU A 253 6.32 4.13 7.88
N LEU A 254 6.96 3.22 8.60
CA LEU A 254 8.40 3.29 8.90
C LEU A 254 9.26 3.28 7.63
N LEU A 255 8.88 2.46 6.63
CA LEU A 255 9.57 2.46 5.34
C LEU A 255 9.44 3.80 4.62
N PHE A 256 8.21 4.37 4.60
CA PHE A 256 7.97 5.62 3.89
C PHE A 256 8.66 6.80 4.56
N GLU A 257 8.67 6.85 5.89
CA GLU A 257 9.45 7.85 6.64
C GLU A 257 10.95 7.75 6.34
N GLU A 258 11.50 6.53 6.27
CA GLU A 258 12.91 6.30 5.94
C GLU A 258 13.24 6.76 4.51
N LEU A 259 12.40 6.39 3.53
CA LEU A 259 12.58 6.82 2.14
C LEU A 259 12.48 8.35 1.98
N ILE A 260 11.50 8.96 2.63
CA ILE A 260 11.32 10.42 2.60
C ILE A 260 12.52 11.13 3.20
N LYS A 261 13.01 10.70 4.38
CA LYS A 261 14.18 11.29 5.03
C LYS A 261 15.45 11.17 4.16
N LYS A 262 15.61 10.05 3.46
CA LYS A 262 16.79 9.83 2.59
C LYS A 262 16.76 10.64 1.31
N HIS A 263 15.59 10.84 0.73
CA HIS A 263 15.45 11.39 -0.62
C HIS A 263 14.87 12.80 -0.66
N SER A 264 14.72 13.46 0.48
CA SER A 264 14.26 14.85 0.57
C SER A 264 14.82 15.57 1.79
N ASN A 265 14.78 16.91 1.77
CA ASN A 265 15.06 17.77 2.92
C ASN A 265 13.75 18.11 3.66
N GLU A 266 13.86 18.63 4.87
CA GLU A 266 12.70 19.25 5.53
C GLU A 266 12.17 20.41 4.69
N ASN A 267 10.84 20.54 4.65
CA ASN A 267 10.08 21.48 3.82
C ASN A 267 10.11 21.21 2.31
N ASP A 268 10.77 20.16 1.83
CA ASP A 268 10.62 19.71 0.44
C ASP A 268 9.19 19.24 0.18
N VAL A 269 8.73 19.37 -1.07
CA VAL A 269 7.38 19.00 -1.51
C VAL A 269 7.37 17.56 -2.01
N ILE A 270 6.59 16.72 -1.36
CA ILE A 270 6.41 15.30 -1.68
C ILE A 270 5.04 15.13 -2.35
N LEU A 271 5.00 14.36 -3.43
CA LEU A 271 3.77 14.07 -4.17
C LEU A 271 3.44 12.58 -4.15
N ASP A 272 2.15 12.28 -3.92
CA ASP A 272 1.56 10.95 -4.10
C ASP A 272 0.16 11.08 -4.72
N THR A 273 -0.03 10.54 -5.92
CA THR A 273 -1.33 10.58 -6.63
C THR A 273 -2.15 9.30 -6.49
N PHE A 274 -1.69 8.35 -5.67
CA PHE A 274 -2.37 7.11 -5.33
C PHE A 274 -2.32 6.89 -3.83
N LEU A 275 -2.91 7.84 -3.08
CA LEU A 275 -2.70 7.97 -1.63
C LEU A 275 -3.16 6.76 -0.82
N GLY A 276 -4.26 6.10 -1.22
CA GLY A 276 -4.80 4.90 -0.57
C GLY A 276 -5.02 5.07 0.92
N GLY A 277 -4.20 4.39 1.72
CA GLY A 277 -4.26 4.43 3.19
C GLY A 277 -3.60 5.65 3.86
N GLY A 278 -3.15 6.65 3.10
CA GLY A 278 -2.59 7.89 3.65
C GLY A 278 -1.14 7.79 4.15
N THR A 279 -0.45 6.69 3.89
CA THR A 279 0.88 6.43 4.44
C THR A 279 1.88 7.54 4.11
N THR A 280 1.90 8.00 2.85
CA THR A 280 2.82 9.04 2.39
C THR A 280 2.53 10.38 3.07
N ALA A 281 1.27 10.76 3.22
CA ALA A 281 0.87 12.00 3.89
C ALA A 281 1.25 12.01 5.38
N ILE A 282 0.97 10.90 6.09
CA ILE A 282 1.35 10.74 7.49
C ILE A 282 2.88 10.78 7.65
N ALA A 283 3.62 10.09 6.77
CA ALA A 283 5.08 10.10 6.78
C ALA A 283 5.64 11.52 6.55
N CYS A 284 5.05 12.30 5.65
CA CYS A 284 5.43 13.71 5.43
C CYS A 284 5.19 14.57 6.67
N LYS A 285 4.01 14.43 7.33
CA LYS A 285 3.71 15.10 8.58
C LYS A 285 4.75 14.79 9.65
N ASN A 286 5.07 13.51 9.86
CA ASN A 286 6.02 13.05 10.87
C ASN A 286 7.47 13.49 10.60
N THR A 287 7.77 13.81 9.35
CA THR A 287 9.14 14.14 8.92
C THR A 287 9.33 15.60 8.52
N ASN A 288 8.35 16.46 8.77
CA ASN A 288 8.37 17.89 8.44
C ASN A 288 8.50 18.19 6.94
N ARG A 289 7.86 17.39 6.08
CA ARG A 289 7.76 17.65 4.64
C ARG A 289 6.40 18.22 4.28
N ILE A 290 6.34 18.92 3.15
CA ILE A 290 5.09 19.39 2.57
C ILE A 290 4.53 18.27 1.70
N PHE A 291 3.27 17.91 1.92
CA PHE A 291 2.60 16.86 1.16
C PHE A 291 1.61 17.43 0.17
N LYS A 292 1.60 16.86 -1.03
CA LYS A 292 0.57 17.05 -2.04
C LYS A 292 0.11 15.70 -2.55
N GLY A 293 -1.21 15.48 -2.64
CA GLY A 293 -1.69 14.20 -3.14
C GLY A 293 -3.18 14.14 -3.37
N CYS A 294 -3.62 13.03 -3.92
CA CYS A 294 -5.03 12.77 -4.14
C CYS A 294 -5.39 11.30 -3.93
N GLU A 295 -6.68 11.10 -3.72
CA GLU A 295 -7.31 9.79 -3.61
C GLU A 295 -8.64 9.84 -4.37
N ILE A 296 -8.82 8.92 -5.31
CA ILE A 296 -10.03 8.86 -6.13
C ILE A 296 -11.22 8.31 -5.35
N SER A 297 -10.96 7.35 -4.45
CA SER A 297 -12.00 6.76 -3.60
C SER A 297 -12.40 7.73 -2.49
N LYS A 298 -13.64 8.20 -2.53
CA LYS A 298 -14.20 9.06 -1.47
C LYS A 298 -14.15 8.39 -0.10
N GLU A 299 -14.35 7.09 -0.04
CA GLU A 299 -14.29 6.33 1.22
C GLU A 299 -12.90 6.37 1.85
N TYR A 300 -11.85 6.12 1.04
CA TYR A 300 -10.47 6.17 1.55
C TYR A 300 -10.03 7.60 1.84
N PHE A 301 -10.40 8.55 0.99
CA PHE A 301 -10.16 9.97 1.24
C PHE A 301 -10.70 10.40 2.60
N ASP A 302 -11.99 10.13 2.90
CA ASP A 302 -12.61 10.50 4.17
C ASP A 302 -11.92 9.86 5.38
N LYS A 303 -11.50 8.60 5.26
CA LYS A 303 -10.76 7.90 6.32
C LYS A 303 -9.37 8.52 6.56
N VAL A 304 -8.69 8.91 5.49
CA VAL A 304 -7.38 9.58 5.59
C VAL A 304 -7.50 10.94 6.25
N MET A 305 -8.52 11.73 5.87
CA MET A 305 -8.77 13.06 6.46
C MET A 305 -9.06 13.02 7.96
N LEU A 306 -9.51 11.87 8.49
CA LEU A 306 -9.68 11.67 9.94
C LEU A 306 -8.37 11.35 10.69
N LEU A 307 -7.29 11.01 9.98
CA LEU A 307 -5.99 10.63 10.56
C LEU A 307 -4.95 11.74 10.50
N ILE A 308 -5.16 12.74 9.66
CA ILE A 308 -4.24 13.84 9.40
C ILE A 308 -4.66 15.10 10.14
#